data_4714dd2d6d52e727805625b2743199f6
#
_entry.id   4714dd2d6d52e727805625b2743199f6
#
_cell.length_a   1.000
_cell.length_b   1.000
_cell.length_c   1.000
_cell.angle_alpha   90.00
_cell.angle_beta   90.00
_cell.angle_gamma   90.00
#
_symmetry.space_group_name_H-M   'P 1'
#
loop_
_entity.id
_entity.type
_entity.pdbx_description
1 polymer ?
#
loop_
_entity_poly.entity_id
_entity_poly.type
_entity_poly.pdbx_seq_one_letter_code
_entity_poly.pdbx_strand_id
1 'polypeptide(L)'
;MRKSNPGLSLSVLVAVLAAGILAAPFQAQANENKLVIVTSYPPDTTVTVKKAFNKKYPGIKVEMLKKKTTAGIKYLQETAGNNKSDMFWASAPDAFEVLKGDGLLQRYKVKQTGIPEKVGAFPINDPEGYYIGFAASGYGIMWNTRYLKAKKLPVPKEWSDLAKPIYHNHVGMSAPSRSGTTHLTVETLIQGKGWDKGWALWKRIAGNFNTVTERSFGVPDGVNSGQFGVGVVIDFFGLSSKASGFPVDFVYPTVTTLVPANIAIVKNAPHPGHASTFIEFLLSPTGQEVLLDPKIRRLPVNPKTYAKAPPGFPNPFKDKSIGSAVKFDLQLSKSRYNVVNSLFDVMITYRLDDLRAATKAIQDAEAKLKGKSNAKAEGLIKQARALVDEMPIDEAKASEKGFNRIFKKKRKKATTKVTGRQAEIEQRWDTKVKANYAKAKKLAQQAASML
;
A
#
# COMPACT_ATOMS: atom_id res chain seq x y z
N MET A 1 17.27 -54.94 82.70
CA MET A 1 18.28 -54.53 83.71
C MET A 1 18.64 -53.08 83.54
N ARG A 2 18.41 -52.32 84.59
CA ARG A 2 19.06 -51.06 85.05
C ARG A 2 19.28 -49.91 84.03
N LYS A 3 18.51 -48.86 84.22
CA LYS A 3 18.83 -47.63 85.00
C LYS A 3 19.83 -46.71 84.21
N SER A 4 19.67 -45.41 84.05
CA SER A 4 19.13 -44.30 84.86
C SER A 4 19.16 -43.04 84.08
N ASN A 5 18.15 -42.19 84.25
CA ASN A 5 18.22 -40.74 84.13
C ASN A 5 19.15 -40.13 85.20
N PRO A 6 19.50 -38.82 85.18
CA PRO A 6 18.85 -37.60 84.71
C PRO A 6 19.84 -36.47 84.26
N GLY A 7 19.31 -35.41 83.83
CA GLY A 7 20.04 -34.14 83.75
C GLY A 7 19.32 -33.02 82.99
N LEU A 8 18.45 -32.27 83.69
CA LEU A 8 17.94 -30.96 83.22
C LEU A 8 19.11 -29.93 83.06
N SER A 9 19.12 -29.23 81.96
CA SER A 9 19.63 -27.88 82.00
C SER A 9 18.83 -27.00 81.02
N LEU A 10 18.19 -26.05 81.61
CA LEU A 10 17.40 -24.96 81.05
C LEU A 10 18.36 -23.98 80.35
N SER A 11 18.31 -23.85 79.03
CA SER A 11 18.97 -22.78 78.29
C SER A 11 17.97 -22.01 77.50
N VAL A 12 17.68 -20.84 77.95
CA VAL A 12 16.84 -19.80 77.27
C VAL A 12 17.50 -19.40 75.98
N LEU A 13 16.86 -19.76 74.84
CA LEU A 13 17.29 -19.29 73.55
C LEU A 13 16.37 -18.14 73.14
N VAL A 14 16.93 -16.91 73.11
CA VAL A 14 16.32 -15.70 72.59
C VAL A 14 16.17 -15.84 71.10
N ALA A 15 14.92 -15.95 70.59
CA ALA A 15 14.62 -15.93 69.19
C ALA A 15 14.65 -14.48 68.66
N VAL A 16 15.74 -14.14 68.02
CA VAL A 16 15.82 -12.90 67.22
C VAL A 16 15.09 -13.18 65.88
N LEU A 17 13.87 -12.63 65.73
CA LEU A 17 13.18 -12.56 64.46
C LEU A 17 13.91 -11.57 63.54
N ALA A 18 14.80 -12.05 62.68
CA ALA A 18 15.31 -11.30 61.58
C ALA A 18 14.20 -11.25 60.47
N ALA A 19 13.45 -10.17 60.43
CA ALA A 19 12.56 -9.85 59.27
C ALA A 19 13.45 -9.61 58.05
N GLY A 20 13.73 -10.66 57.29
CA GLY A 20 14.32 -10.58 55.98
C GLY A 20 13.32 -9.92 55.03
N ILE A 21 13.42 -8.63 54.82
CA ILE A 21 12.79 -7.96 53.71
C ILE A 21 13.45 -8.52 52.46
N LEU A 22 12.76 -9.46 51.79
CA LEU A 22 13.02 -9.87 50.41
C LEU A 22 12.76 -8.66 49.52
N ALA A 23 13.74 -7.77 49.38
CA ALA A 23 13.82 -6.80 48.30
C ALA A 23 13.94 -7.63 47.02
N ALA A 24 12.79 -7.98 46.40
CA ALA A 24 12.78 -8.39 45.02
C ALA A 24 13.58 -7.34 44.24
N PRO A 25 14.60 -7.73 43.47
CA PRO A 25 15.24 -6.73 42.61
C PRO A 25 14.14 -6.21 41.69
N PHE A 26 13.74 -4.96 41.89
CA PHE A 26 13.13 -4.16 40.82
C PHE A 26 14.22 -4.19 39.73
N GLN A 27 14.11 -5.15 38.82
CA GLN A 27 14.78 -5.06 37.55
C GLN A 27 14.22 -3.79 36.93
N ALA A 28 14.91 -2.67 37.15
CA ALA A 28 14.82 -1.51 36.31
C ALA A 28 15.07 -2.08 34.91
N GLN A 29 13.98 -2.30 34.18
CA GLN A 29 14.04 -2.57 32.75
C GLN A 29 14.90 -1.43 32.22
N ALA A 30 16.14 -1.75 31.87
CA ALA A 30 17.06 -0.82 31.25
C ALA A 30 16.25 -0.16 30.15
N ASN A 31 16.01 1.12 30.28
CA ASN A 31 15.25 1.90 29.34
C ASN A 31 16.11 1.88 28.08
N GLU A 32 15.97 0.82 27.26
CA GLU A 32 16.71 0.70 26.01
C GLU A 32 16.33 1.91 25.21
N ASN A 33 17.28 2.81 24.94
CA ASN A 33 17.12 3.99 24.11
C ASN A 33 16.83 3.55 22.64
N LYS A 34 15.80 2.76 22.49
CA LYS A 34 15.41 2.05 21.26
C LYS A 34 14.05 2.55 20.77
N LEU A 35 13.90 2.56 19.46
CA LEU A 35 12.64 2.87 18.78
C LEU A 35 12.43 1.85 17.67
N VAL A 36 11.42 0.99 17.78
CA VAL A 36 11.11 -0.07 16.80
C VAL A 36 9.95 0.37 15.92
N ILE A 37 10.21 0.53 14.62
CA ILE A 37 9.26 1.01 13.63
C ILE A 37 8.94 -0.09 12.62
N VAL A 38 7.70 -0.57 12.63
CA VAL A 38 7.18 -1.45 11.57
C VAL A 38 6.89 -0.61 10.34
N THR A 39 7.55 -0.89 9.21
CA THR A 39 7.43 -0.05 8.03
C THR A 39 7.42 -0.83 6.71
N SER A 40 6.70 -0.31 5.73
CA SER A 40 6.68 -0.81 4.35
C SER A 40 7.52 0.03 3.38
N TYR A 41 8.13 1.11 3.85
CA TYR A 41 8.95 1.98 2.99
C TYR A 41 10.22 1.29 2.47
N PRO A 42 10.68 1.67 1.26
CA PRO A 42 11.92 1.17 0.70
C PRO A 42 13.14 1.64 1.50
N PRO A 43 14.31 0.97 1.32
CA PRO A 43 15.54 1.29 2.03
C PRO A 43 15.94 2.76 1.94
N ASP A 44 15.88 3.37 0.76
CA ASP A 44 16.31 4.75 0.56
C ASP A 44 15.55 5.73 1.47
N THR A 45 14.23 5.58 1.58
CA THR A 45 13.42 6.38 2.50
C THR A 45 13.82 6.14 3.96
N THR A 46 13.89 4.86 4.37
CA THR A 46 14.13 4.51 5.79
C THR A 46 15.54 4.87 6.25
N VAL A 47 16.56 4.67 5.39
CA VAL A 47 17.96 5.00 5.72
C VAL A 47 18.16 6.51 5.78
N THR A 48 17.65 7.26 4.79
CA THR A 48 17.82 8.73 4.75
C THR A 48 17.13 9.40 5.93
N VAL A 49 15.87 9.04 6.24
CA VAL A 49 15.15 9.59 7.39
C VAL A 49 15.81 9.19 8.71
N LYS A 50 16.21 7.93 8.87
CA LYS A 50 16.94 7.47 10.07
C LYS A 50 18.23 8.26 10.28
N LYS A 51 19.03 8.47 9.21
CA LYS A 51 20.26 9.24 9.28
C LYS A 51 20.01 10.68 9.75
N ALA A 52 19.01 11.34 9.19
CA ALA A 52 18.64 12.69 9.57
C ALA A 52 18.10 12.77 11.02
N PHE A 53 17.28 11.81 11.45
CA PHE A 53 16.80 11.69 12.80
C PHE A 53 17.93 11.48 13.81
N ASN A 54 18.82 10.51 13.56
CA ASN A 54 19.94 10.19 14.46
C ASN A 54 20.95 11.34 14.58
N LYS A 55 21.10 12.19 13.53
CA LYS A 55 21.92 13.39 13.62
C LYS A 55 21.39 14.37 14.69
N LYS A 56 20.07 14.45 14.86
CA LYS A 56 19.41 15.33 15.84
C LYS A 56 19.24 14.66 17.21
N TYR A 57 19.01 13.34 17.22
CA TYR A 57 18.73 12.54 18.40
C TYR A 57 19.66 11.32 18.46
N PRO A 58 20.97 11.50 18.69
CA PRO A 58 21.96 10.42 18.62
C PRO A 58 21.75 9.34 19.70
N GLY A 59 21.11 9.70 20.82
CA GLY A 59 20.82 8.77 21.91
C GLY A 59 19.68 7.77 21.63
N ILE A 60 18.91 7.92 20.52
CA ILE A 60 17.80 7.04 20.21
C ILE A 60 18.19 6.06 19.08
N LYS A 61 18.33 4.77 19.41
CA LYS A 61 18.63 3.71 18.42
C LYS A 61 17.37 3.32 17.66
N VAL A 62 17.24 3.75 16.41
CA VAL A 62 16.09 3.39 15.55
C VAL A 62 16.30 2.04 14.88
N GLU A 63 15.34 1.15 15.05
CA GLU A 63 15.24 -0.15 14.37
C GLU A 63 14.05 -0.16 13.40
N MET A 64 14.31 -0.49 12.12
CA MET A 64 13.29 -0.56 11.08
C MET A 64 12.91 -2.02 10.81
N LEU A 65 11.74 -2.44 11.29
CA LEU A 65 11.18 -3.76 11.01
C LEU A 65 10.42 -3.73 9.68
N LYS A 66 11.11 -4.10 8.60
CA LYS A 66 10.57 -4.03 7.24
C LYS A 66 9.56 -5.13 6.97
N LYS A 67 8.33 -4.75 6.65
CA LYS A 67 7.23 -5.64 6.26
C LYS A 67 6.44 -5.03 5.11
N LYS A 68 5.82 -5.86 4.27
CA LYS A 68 4.78 -5.40 3.34
C LYS A 68 3.64 -4.79 4.15
N THR A 69 2.94 -3.76 3.67
CA THR A 69 1.87 -3.07 4.42
C THR A 69 0.89 -4.07 5.05
N THR A 70 0.33 -4.96 4.24
CA THR A 70 -0.61 -5.98 4.72
C THR A 70 0.00 -6.98 5.71
N ALA A 71 1.30 -7.31 5.55
CA ALA A 71 2.01 -8.15 6.51
C ALA A 71 2.33 -7.42 7.81
N GLY A 72 2.54 -6.09 7.74
CA GLY A 72 2.71 -5.22 8.91
C GLY A 72 1.43 -5.14 9.74
N ILE A 73 0.27 -4.94 9.09
CA ILE A 73 -1.04 -4.99 9.77
C ILE A 73 -1.19 -6.33 10.51
N LYS A 74 -1.00 -7.43 9.80
CA LYS A 74 -1.14 -8.77 10.38
C LYS A 74 -0.17 -9.00 11.55
N TYR A 75 1.08 -8.58 11.40
CA TYR A 75 2.07 -8.69 12.46
C TYR A 75 1.62 -7.96 13.72
N LEU A 76 1.14 -6.72 13.61
CA LEU A 76 0.64 -5.97 14.76
C LEU A 76 -0.62 -6.59 15.37
N GLN A 77 -1.50 -7.19 14.57
CA GLN A 77 -2.66 -7.95 15.05
C GLN A 77 -2.25 -9.19 15.83
N GLU A 78 -1.27 -9.95 15.33
CA GLU A 78 -0.78 -11.20 15.96
C GLU A 78 0.06 -10.96 17.21
N THR A 79 0.76 -9.82 17.30
CA THR A 79 1.62 -9.48 18.43
C THR A 79 0.96 -8.55 19.45
N ALA A 80 -0.31 -8.20 19.30
CA ALA A 80 -1.00 -7.23 20.15
C ALA A 80 -0.92 -7.53 21.65
N GLY A 81 -0.99 -8.81 22.04
CA GLY A 81 -0.88 -9.25 23.45
C GLY A 81 0.54 -9.18 24.04
N ASN A 82 1.58 -9.11 23.19
CA ASN A 82 2.99 -8.98 23.59
C ASN A 82 3.72 -8.07 22.58
N ASN A 83 3.25 -6.81 22.48
CA ASN A 83 3.75 -5.87 21.51
C ASN A 83 5.17 -5.40 21.84
N LYS A 84 6.09 -5.52 20.87
CA LYS A 84 7.48 -5.06 20.94
C LYS A 84 7.79 -3.94 19.95
N SER A 85 6.75 -3.39 19.30
CA SER A 85 6.89 -2.34 18.29
C SER A 85 6.34 -1.04 18.82
N ASP A 86 7.02 0.05 18.53
CA ASP A 86 6.60 1.38 18.97
C ASP A 86 5.68 2.05 17.95
N MET A 87 5.95 1.85 16.65
CA MET A 87 5.30 2.60 15.60
C MET A 87 4.95 1.74 14.38
N PHE A 88 3.90 2.18 13.66
CA PHE A 88 3.61 1.77 12.29
C PHE A 88 3.79 2.95 11.34
N TRP A 89 4.57 2.77 10.26
CA TRP A 89 4.93 3.83 9.31
C TRP A 89 4.77 3.35 7.86
N ALA A 90 3.76 3.87 7.15
CA ALA A 90 3.38 3.42 5.81
C ALA A 90 2.70 4.53 4.97
N SER A 91 2.60 4.30 3.64
CA SER A 91 1.98 5.25 2.70
C SER A 91 0.47 5.06 2.50
N ALA A 92 -0.16 4.16 3.24
CA ALA A 92 -1.54 3.74 2.97
C ALA A 92 -2.44 4.08 4.16
N PRO A 93 -3.18 5.21 4.14
CA PRO A 93 -4.02 5.64 5.26
C PRO A 93 -5.12 4.63 5.64
N ASP A 94 -5.66 3.88 4.70
CA ASP A 94 -6.62 2.80 4.94
C ASP A 94 -6.05 1.66 5.79
N ALA A 95 -4.73 1.40 5.73
CA ALA A 95 -4.07 0.46 6.63
C ALA A 95 -4.13 0.92 8.10
N PHE A 96 -4.04 2.24 8.33
CA PHE A 96 -4.19 2.81 9.67
C PHE A 96 -5.63 2.75 10.15
N GLU A 97 -6.60 2.93 9.25
CA GLU A 97 -8.01 2.74 9.57
C GLU A 97 -8.33 1.30 9.99
N VAL A 98 -7.70 0.30 9.36
CA VAL A 98 -7.82 -1.11 9.81
C VAL A 98 -7.27 -1.27 11.22
N LEU A 99 -6.05 -0.79 11.49
CA LEU A 99 -5.42 -0.90 12.81
C LEU A 99 -6.18 -0.09 13.89
N LYS A 100 -6.69 1.09 13.56
CA LYS A 100 -7.56 1.90 14.42
C LYS A 100 -8.84 1.14 14.78
N GLY A 101 -9.50 0.56 13.78
CA GLY A 101 -10.71 -0.24 13.99
C GLY A 101 -10.50 -1.51 14.81
N ASP A 102 -9.29 -2.05 14.82
CA ASP A 102 -8.88 -3.19 15.66
C ASP A 102 -8.39 -2.74 17.06
N GLY A 103 -8.39 -1.44 17.36
CA GLY A 103 -7.95 -0.89 18.64
C GLY A 103 -6.45 -1.01 18.90
N LEU A 104 -5.63 -1.06 17.83
CA LEU A 104 -4.18 -1.31 17.91
C LEU A 104 -3.33 -0.04 17.82
N LEU A 105 -3.93 1.14 17.78
CA LEU A 105 -3.23 2.43 17.73
C LEU A 105 -3.49 3.23 19.01
N GLN A 106 -2.50 4.07 19.36
CA GLN A 106 -2.57 5.02 20.46
C GLN A 106 -2.80 6.43 19.92
N ARG A 107 -3.63 7.22 20.59
CA ARG A 107 -3.83 8.64 20.27
C ARG A 107 -2.57 9.44 20.58
N TYR A 108 -2.27 10.38 19.69
CA TYR A 108 -1.20 11.36 19.88
C TYR A 108 -1.62 12.72 19.33
N LYS A 109 -1.43 13.77 20.12
CA LYS A 109 -1.66 15.16 19.70
C LYS A 109 -0.34 15.78 19.27
N VAL A 110 -0.25 16.13 17.98
CA VAL A 110 0.92 16.78 17.38
C VAL A 110 1.15 18.16 18.01
N LYS A 111 2.41 18.50 18.29
CA LYS A 111 2.86 19.78 18.83
C LYS A 111 3.33 20.75 17.74
N GLN A 112 3.79 20.24 16.59
CA GLN A 112 4.25 21.06 15.47
C GLN A 112 3.11 21.93 14.93
N THR A 113 3.44 23.17 14.57
CA THR A 113 2.54 24.15 13.99
C THR A 113 2.87 24.41 12.52
N GLY A 114 1.96 25.07 11.78
CA GLY A 114 2.18 25.42 10.38
C GLY A 114 1.90 24.27 9.38
N ILE A 115 1.37 23.16 9.87
CA ILE A 115 0.82 22.06 9.05
C ILE A 115 -0.67 22.33 8.85
N PRO A 116 -1.17 22.45 7.61
CA PRO A 116 -2.60 22.62 7.34
C PRO A 116 -3.41 21.40 7.79
N GLU A 117 -4.70 21.59 8.02
CA GLU A 117 -5.60 20.48 8.36
C GLU A 117 -5.78 19.50 7.18
N LYS A 118 -5.66 19.99 5.93
CA LYS A 118 -5.95 19.22 4.71
C LYS A 118 -4.88 19.42 3.64
N VAL A 119 -4.71 18.38 2.81
CA VAL A 119 -4.03 18.46 1.52
C VAL A 119 -5.03 18.03 0.43
N GLY A 120 -5.32 18.92 -0.52
CA GLY A 120 -6.47 18.72 -1.42
C GLY A 120 -7.78 18.61 -0.61
N ALA A 121 -8.56 17.58 -0.87
CA ALA A 121 -9.79 17.29 -0.13
C ALA A 121 -9.55 16.46 1.15
N PHE A 122 -8.31 16.02 1.42
CA PHE A 122 -8.03 14.98 2.40
C PHE A 122 -7.49 15.55 3.73
N PRO A 123 -8.01 15.13 4.90
CA PRO A 123 -7.41 15.47 6.20
C PRO A 123 -5.98 14.93 6.29
N ILE A 124 -5.03 15.75 6.73
CA ILE A 124 -3.64 15.31 6.91
C ILE A 124 -3.53 14.36 8.09
N ASN A 125 -4.17 14.68 9.20
CA ASN A 125 -4.19 13.85 10.39
C ASN A 125 -5.55 13.17 10.57
N ASP A 126 -5.57 12.03 11.22
CA ASP A 126 -6.82 11.44 11.72
C ASP A 126 -7.51 12.43 12.69
N PRO A 127 -8.79 12.77 12.49
CA PRO A 127 -9.50 13.70 13.37
C PRO A 127 -9.55 13.25 14.85
N GLU A 128 -9.47 11.94 15.10
CA GLU A 128 -9.42 11.39 16.45
C GLU A 128 -7.99 11.24 17.00
N GLY A 129 -6.95 11.55 16.20
CA GLY A 129 -5.56 11.56 16.61
C GLY A 129 -4.85 10.21 16.67
N TYR A 130 -5.36 9.15 16.05
CA TYR A 130 -4.73 7.84 16.05
C TYR A 130 -3.58 7.69 15.05
N TYR A 131 -3.56 8.50 13.99
CA TYR A 131 -2.44 8.52 13.04
C TYR A 131 -2.23 9.92 12.45
N ILE A 132 -1.02 10.19 12.07
CA ILE A 132 -0.54 11.51 11.66
C ILE A 132 0.02 11.44 10.26
N GLY A 133 -0.39 12.35 9.38
CA GLY A 133 0.17 12.54 8.05
C GLY A 133 1.45 13.37 8.10
N PHE A 134 2.54 12.85 7.55
CA PHE A 134 3.83 13.55 7.51
C PHE A 134 4.24 13.95 6.09
N ALA A 135 3.64 13.35 5.07
CA ALA A 135 3.86 13.64 3.65
C ALA A 135 2.55 13.41 2.90
N ALA A 136 2.38 14.03 1.74
CA ALA A 136 1.32 13.71 0.80
C ALA A 136 1.86 12.88 -0.36
N SER A 137 0.98 12.17 -1.04
CA SER A 137 1.31 11.40 -2.24
C SER A 137 0.07 11.24 -3.12
N GLY A 138 0.30 11.21 -4.43
CA GLY A 138 -0.71 10.86 -5.43
C GLY A 138 -0.29 9.64 -6.26
N TYR A 139 -1.18 9.15 -7.10
CA TYR A 139 -0.95 7.98 -7.93
C TYR A 139 -0.90 8.39 -9.39
N GLY A 140 -0.04 7.73 -10.16
CA GLY A 140 0.10 8.09 -11.56
C GLY A 140 0.90 7.11 -12.38
N ILE A 141 1.34 7.60 -13.51
CA ILE A 141 2.01 6.84 -14.55
C ILE A 141 3.46 7.31 -14.66
N MET A 142 4.39 6.38 -14.49
CA MET A 142 5.82 6.56 -14.72
C MET A 142 6.19 5.88 -16.03
N TRP A 143 7.10 6.47 -16.80
CA TRP A 143 7.59 5.85 -18.02
C TRP A 143 9.08 6.09 -18.22
N ASN A 144 9.74 5.16 -18.93
CA ASN A 144 11.12 5.31 -19.37
C ASN A 144 11.17 5.99 -20.76
N THR A 145 11.76 7.18 -20.83
CA THR A 145 11.76 8.01 -22.04
C THR A 145 12.56 7.36 -23.18
N ARG A 146 13.67 6.68 -22.87
CA ARG A 146 14.48 5.94 -23.86
C ARG A 146 13.73 4.73 -24.38
N TYR A 147 13.06 3.99 -23.49
CA TYR A 147 12.25 2.82 -23.88
C TYR A 147 11.10 3.23 -24.82
N LEU A 148 10.34 4.27 -24.44
CA LEU A 148 9.22 4.74 -25.27
C LEU A 148 9.72 5.16 -26.65
N LYS A 149 10.83 5.91 -26.74
CA LYS A 149 11.43 6.30 -28.02
C LYS A 149 11.83 5.07 -28.84
N ALA A 150 12.55 4.11 -28.27
CA ALA A 150 13.01 2.91 -28.95
C ALA A 150 11.86 2.03 -29.46
N LYS A 151 10.77 1.94 -28.70
CA LYS A 151 9.59 1.16 -29.06
C LYS A 151 8.53 1.95 -29.82
N LYS A 152 8.77 3.23 -30.14
CA LYS A 152 7.86 4.15 -30.81
C LYS A 152 6.51 4.26 -30.11
N LEU A 153 6.51 4.24 -28.76
CA LEU A 153 5.31 4.36 -27.94
C LEU A 153 5.02 5.84 -27.62
N PRO A 154 3.78 6.30 -27.70
CA PRO A 154 3.41 7.64 -27.27
C PRO A 154 3.58 7.76 -25.74
N VAL A 155 3.69 9.01 -25.25
CA VAL A 155 3.72 9.27 -23.81
C VAL A 155 2.29 9.14 -23.25
N PRO A 156 2.04 8.26 -22.25
CA PRO A 156 0.73 8.14 -21.65
C PRO A 156 0.45 9.33 -20.72
N LYS A 157 -0.80 9.82 -20.74
CA LYS A 157 -1.26 10.92 -19.88
C LYS A 157 -2.38 10.49 -18.94
N GLU A 158 -3.25 9.59 -19.41
CA GLU A 158 -4.44 9.12 -18.69
C GLU A 158 -4.41 7.61 -18.47
N TRP A 159 -5.15 7.14 -17.46
CA TRP A 159 -5.28 5.70 -17.23
C TRP A 159 -5.80 4.96 -18.45
N SER A 160 -6.74 5.56 -19.19
CA SER A 160 -7.29 4.97 -20.41
C SER A 160 -6.27 4.80 -21.53
N ASP A 161 -5.19 5.57 -21.53
CA ASP A 161 -4.11 5.38 -22.51
C ASP A 161 -3.47 4.03 -22.36
N LEU A 162 -3.28 3.55 -21.11
CA LEU A 162 -2.66 2.27 -20.83
C LEU A 162 -3.51 1.07 -21.30
N ALA A 163 -4.79 1.27 -21.59
CA ALA A 163 -5.68 0.26 -22.17
C ALA A 163 -5.58 0.16 -23.69
N LYS A 164 -4.89 1.10 -24.36
CA LYS A 164 -4.70 1.10 -25.82
C LYS A 164 -3.81 -0.06 -26.28
N PRO A 165 -4.09 -0.68 -27.45
CA PRO A 165 -3.32 -1.83 -27.97
C PRO A 165 -1.81 -1.60 -28.06
N ILE A 166 -1.39 -0.35 -28.34
CA ILE A 166 0.01 0.01 -28.50
C ILE A 166 0.85 -0.25 -27.22
N TYR A 167 0.21 -0.30 -26.04
CA TYR A 167 0.89 -0.59 -24.78
C TYR A 167 0.90 -2.08 -24.41
N HIS A 168 0.43 -2.97 -25.30
CA HIS A 168 0.42 -4.40 -25.01
C HIS A 168 1.82 -4.91 -24.65
N ASN A 169 1.95 -5.55 -23.48
CA ASN A 169 3.20 -6.07 -22.93
C ASN A 169 4.25 -5.00 -22.54
N HIS A 170 3.82 -3.74 -22.34
CA HIS A 170 4.72 -2.65 -21.98
C HIS A 170 4.46 -2.04 -20.59
N VAL A 171 3.41 -2.46 -19.90
CA VAL A 171 2.97 -1.88 -18.62
C VAL A 171 3.29 -2.81 -17.46
N GLY A 172 3.78 -2.26 -16.35
CA GLY A 172 3.98 -2.98 -15.10
C GLY A 172 3.17 -2.38 -13.96
N MET A 173 2.66 -3.24 -13.06
CA MET A 173 1.98 -2.85 -11.83
C MET A 173 2.29 -3.87 -10.73
N SER A 174 2.08 -3.53 -9.46
CA SER A 174 2.17 -4.51 -8.36
C SER A 174 0.78 -4.99 -7.92
N ALA A 175 0.73 -6.12 -7.22
CA ALA A 175 -0.52 -6.62 -6.67
C ALA A 175 -0.96 -5.80 -5.43
N PRO A 176 -2.23 -5.35 -5.33
CA PRO A 176 -2.74 -4.62 -4.18
C PRO A 176 -2.73 -5.45 -2.89
N SER A 177 -2.90 -6.76 -2.97
CA SER A 177 -2.79 -7.68 -1.83
C SER A 177 -1.40 -7.68 -1.17
N ARG A 178 -0.39 -7.13 -1.84
CA ARG A 178 1.02 -7.05 -1.41
C ARG A 178 1.49 -5.64 -1.08
N SER A 179 0.73 -4.63 -1.49
CA SER A 179 1.09 -3.22 -1.37
C SER A 179 -0.15 -2.37 -1.07
N GLY A 180 -0.16 -1.72 0.11
CA GLY A 180 -1.20 -0.74 0.44
C GLY A 180 -1.23 0.43 -0.54
N THR A 181 -0.06 0.86 -1.04
CA THR A 181 0.05 1.86 -2.11
C THR A 181 -0.74 1.44 -3.35
N THR A 182 -0.54 0.20 -3.80
CA THR A 182 -1.26 -0.31 -4.98
C THR A 182 -2.75 -0.49 -4.70
N HIS A 183 -3.12 -0.90 -3.48
CA HIS A 183 -4.53 -0.96 -3.08
C HIS A 183 -5.19 0.41 -3.24
N LEU A 184 -4.58 1.47 -2.73
CA LEU A 184 -5.09 2.83 -2.87
C LEU A 184 -5.14 3.30 -4.33
N THR A 185 -4.17 2.90 -5.16
CA THR A 185 -4.21 3.19 -6.61
C THR A 185 -5.43 2.52 -7.27
N VAL A 186 -5.68 1.25 -6.93
CA VAL A 186 -6.85 0.50 -7.43
C VAL A 186 -8.15 1.17 -6.98
N GLU A 187 -8.25 1.47 -5.68
CA GLU A 187 -9.40 2.15 -5.09
C GLU A 187 -9.65 3.54 -5.69
N THR A 188 -8.60 4.32 -5.94
CA THR A 188 -8.71 5.66 -6.54
C THR A 188 -9.45 5.60 -7.88
N LEU A 189 -9.10 4.65 -8.74
CA LEU A 189 -9.76 4.52 -10.04
C LEU A 189 -11.19 3.98 -9.90
N ILE A 190 -11.41 3.02 -9.00
CA ILE A 190 -12.75 2.45 -8.74
C ILE A 190 -13.67 3.55 -8.18
N GLN A 191 -13.22 4.33 -7.21
CA GLN A 191 -14.04 5.40 -6.63
C GLN A 191 -14.26 6.55 -7.62
N GLY A 192 -13.25 6.88 -8.44
CA GLY A 192 -13.35 7.95 -9.43
C GLY A 192 -14.20 7.63 -10.66
N LYS A 193 -14.38 6.33 -11.00
CA LYS A 193 -15.14 5.87 -12.18
C LYS A 193 -16.40 5.08 -11.83
N GLY A 194 -16.60 4.72 -10.55
CA GLY A 194 -17.58 3.75 -10.09
C GLY A 194 -17.09 2.31 -10.24
N TRP A 195 -17.70 1.39 -9.47
CA TRP A 195 -17.30 0.00 -9.34
C TRP A 195 -17.10 -0.71 -10.68
N ASP A 196 -18.13 -0.80 -11.50
CA ASP A 196 -18.08 -1.57 -12.75
C ASP A 196 -17.13 -0.95 -13.78
N LYS A 197 -17.22 0.36 -14.01
CA LYS A 197 -16.35 1.07 -14.98
C LYS A 197 -14.89 1.10 -14.53
N GLY A 198 -14.66 1.26 -13.24
CA GLY A 198 -13.31 1.24 -12.65
C GLY A 198 -12.64 -0.12 -12.81
N TRP A 199 -13.35 -1.20 -12.47
CA TRP A 199 -12.84 -2.56 -12.65
C TRP A 199 -12.68 -2.95 -14.14
N ALA A 200 -13.62 -2.57 -14.99
CA ALA A 200 -13.50 -2.77 -16.43
C ALA A 200 -12.22 -2.10 -16.97
N LEU A 201 -11.97 -0.85 -16.57
CA LEU A 201 -10.75 -0.14 -16.98
C LEU A 201 -9.50 -0.83 -16.43
N TRP A 202 -9.47 -1.23 -15.14
CA TRP A 202 -8.33 -1.99 -14.60
C TRP A 202 -8.05 -3.28 -15.35
N LYS A 203 -9.07 -4.06 -15.72
CA LYS A 203 -8.90 -5.30 -16.50
C LYS A 203 -8.37 -5.01 -17.90
N ARG A 204 -8.85 -3.96 -18.57
CA ARG A 204 -8.35 -3.54 -19.88
C ARG A 204 -6.88 -3.08 -19.83
N ILE A 205 -6.50 -2.31 -18.79
CA ILE A 205 -5.10 -1.93 -18.54
C ILE A 205 -4.25 -3.17 -18.28
N ALA A 206 -4.74 -4.08 -17.41
CA ALA A 206 -4.03 -5.29 -17.04
C ALA A 206 -3.86 -6.27 -18.22
N GLY A 207 -4.77 -6.26 -19.19
CA GLY A 207 -4.59 -6.97 -20.45
C GLY A 207 -3.37 -6.53 -21.27
N ASN A 208 -2.80 -5.37 -20.95
CA ASN A 208 -1.56 -4.86 -21.52
C ASN A 208 -0.35 -4.99 -20.58
N PHE A 209 -0.50 -5.60 -19.39
CA PHE A 209 0.62 -5.78 -18.47
C PHE A 209 1.70 -6.71 -19.05
N ASN A 210 2.94 -6.31 -18.86
CA ASN A 210 4.11 -7.18 -18.96
C ASN A 210 4.18 -8.08 -17.72
N THR A 211 3.95 -7.50 -16.53
CA THR A 211 4.10 -8.20 -15.26
C THR A 211 3.28 -7.57 -14.14
N VAL A 212 3.00 -8.39 -13.11
CA VAL A 212 2.53 -7.93 -11.80
C VAL A 212 3.62 -8.23 -10.77
N THR A 213 4.28 -7.18 -10.27
CA THR A 213 5.39 -7.30 -9.33
C THR A 213 4.92 -7.63 -7.90
N GLU A 214 5.78 -8.26 -7.12
CA GLU A 214 5.52 -8.61 -5.72
C GLU A 214 5.35 -7.40 -4.79
N ARG A 215 6.04 -6.29 -5.07
CA ARG A 215 6.02 -5.06 -4.27
C ARG A 215 5.97 -3.83 -5.17
N SER A 216 5.38 -2.75 -4.64
CA SER A 216 5.24 -1.50 -5.39
C SER A 216 6.56 -0.94 -5.92
N PHE A 217 7.66 -1.07 -5.18
CA PHE A 217 8.97 -0.58 -5.63
C PHE A 217 9.63 -1.45 -6.75
N GLY A 218 9.17 -2.69 -6.97
CA GLY A 218 9.58 -3.45 -8.13
C GLY A 218 9.07 -2.87 -9.46
N VAL A 219 8.06 -1.99 -9.42
CA VAL A 219 7.57 -1.31 -10.62
C VAL A 219 8.56 -0.24 -11.10
N PRO A 220 8.98 0.75 -10.26
CA PRO A 220 10.00 1.69 -10.69
C PRO A 220 11.34 1.01 -11.04
N ASP A 221 11.73 -0.07 -10.35
CA ASP A 221 12.95 -0.83 -10.71
C ASP A 221 12.86 -1.38 -12.13
N GLY A 222 11.71 -1.96 -12.52
CA GLY A 222 11.48 -2.48 -13.88
C GLY A 222 11.43 -1.38 -14.95
N VAL A 223 10.86 -0.20 -14.64
CA VAL A 223 10.85 0.95 -15.55
C VAL A 223 12.25 1.55 -15.68
N ASN A 224 12.96 1.73 -14.56
CA ASN A 224 14.33 2.26 -14.55
C ASN A 224 15.30 1.40 -15.38
N SER A 225 15.21 0.08 -15.25
CA SER A 225 16.03 -0.88 -16.00
C SER A 225 15.58 -1.10 -17.45
N GLY A 226 14.38 -0.64 -17.82
CA GLY A 226 13.81 -0.89 -19.15
C GLY A 226 13.29 -2.32 -19.33
N GLN A 227 13.03 -3.07 -18.27
CA GLN A 227 12.35 -4.37 -18.34
C GLN A 227 10.95 -4.23 -18.95
N PHE A 228 10.27 -3.12 -18.63
CA PHE A 228 9.05 -2.63 -19.27
C PHE A 228 9.07 -1.11 -19.31
N GLY A 229 8.29 -0.51 -20.24
CA GLY A 229 8.41 0.92 -20.51
C GLY A 229 7.58 1.83 -19.62
N VAL A 230 6.48 1.31 -19.06
CA VAL A 230 5.47 2.10 -18.33
C VAL A 230 5.13 1.43 -17.02
N GLY A 231 5.00 2.19 -15.94
CA GLY A 231 4.66 1.68 -14.62
C GLY A 231 3.52 2.46 -13.96
N VAL A 232 2.61 1.74 -13.32
CA VAL A 232 1.60 2.31 -12.42
C VAL A 232 2.22 2.44 -11.04
N VAL A 233 2.42 3.67 -10.56
CA VAL A 233 3.18 3.96 -9.35
C VAL A 233 2.56 5.06 -8.48
N ILE A 234 2.99 5.13 -7.24
CA ILE A 234 2.85 6.33 -6.41
C ILE A 234 3.91 7.36 -6.84
N ASP A 235 3.57 8.62 -6.78
CA ASP A 235 4.34 9.76 -7.31
C ASP A 235 5.83 9.78 -6.94
N PHE A 236 6.15 9.58 -5.67
CA PHE A 236 7.52 9.68 -5.20
C PHE A 236 8.48 8.67 -5.86
N PHE A 237 7.99 7.57 -6.40
CA PHE A 237 8.82 6.63 -7.15
C PHE A 237 9.27 7.22 -8.50
N GLY A 238 8.34 7.82 -9.25
CA GLY A 238 8.67 8.50 -10.50
C GLY A 238 9.58 9.72 -10.25
N LEU A 239 9.22 10.52 -9.26
CA LEU A 239 9.95 11.75 -8.90
C LEU A 239 11.38 11.45 -8.39
N SER A 240 11.56 10.42 -7.54
CA SER A 240 12.87 10.06 -7.04
C SER A 240 13.74 9.38 -8.09
N SER A 241 13.17 8.52 -8.94
CA SER A 241 13.93 7.93 -10.07
C SER A 241 14.43 9.00 -11.04
N LYS A 242 13.58 9.97 -11.41
CA LYS A 242 13.99 11.11 -12.24
C LYS A 242 15.09 11.93 -11.57
N ALA A 243 14.93 12.24 -10.27
CA ALA A 243 15.92 13.00 -9.50
C ALA A 243 17.26 12.25 -9.32
N SER A 244 17.24 10.92 -9.38
CA SER A 244 18.42 10.05 -9.32
C SER A 244 19.08 9.84 -10.69
N GLY A 245 18.62 10.54 -11.74
CA GLY A 245 19.25 10.52 -13.06
C GLY A 245 18.78 9.41 -14.00
N PHE A 246 17.76 8.62 -13.62
CA PHE A 246 17.16 7.67 -14.55
C PHE A 246 16.42 8.40 -15.68
N PRO A 247 16.43 7.84 -16.91
CA PRO A 247 15.74 8.43 -18.05
C PRO A 247 14.23 8.18 -17.97
N VAL A 248 13.60 8.72 -16.96
CA VAL A 248 12.17 8.51 -16.67
C VAL A 248 11.45 9.81 -16.44
N ASP A 249 10.12 9.78 -16.61
CA ASP A 249 9.24 10.87 -16.24
C ASP A 249 7.95 10.33 -15.61
N PHE A 250 7.11 11.23 -15.10
CA PHE A 250 5.91 10.90 -14.33
C PHE A 250 4.78 11.89 -14.62
N VAL A 251 3.54 11.42 -14.62
CA VAL A 251 2.33 12.24 -14.73
C VAL A 251 1.26 11.81 -13.74
N TYR A 252 0.50 12.78 -13.25
CA TYR A 252 -0.76 12.52 -12.55
C TYR A 252 -1.90 12.49 -13.60
N PRO A 253 -2.58 11.33 -13.79
CA PRO A 253 -3.82 11.30 -14.58
C PRO A 253 -4.92 12.13 -13.92
N THR A 254 -5.91 12.59 -14.69
CA THR A 254 -7.05 13.37 -14.17
C THR A 254 -7.74 12.67 -13.00
N VAL A 255 -8.00 11.35 -13.12
CA VAL A 255 -8.60 10.55 -12.04
C VAL A 255 -7.52 10.07 -11.09
N THR A 256 -7.06 10.95 -10.22
CA THR A 256 -6.17 10.61 -9.11
C THR A 256 -6.61 11.31 -7.83
N THR A 257 -6.04 10.94 -6.72
CA THR A 257 -6.25 11.58 -5.41
C THR A 257 -4.92 11.84 -4.73
N LEU A 258 -4.89 12.88 -3.90
CA LEU A 258 -3.80 13.09 -2.94
C LEU A 258 -4.23 12.53 -1.59
N VAL A 259 -3.41 11.66 -1.03
CA VAL A 259 -3.62 11.12 0.31
C VAL A 259 -2.38 11.32 1.16
N PRO A 260 -2.52 11.52 2.48
CA PRO A 260 -1.38 11.58 3.37
C PRO A 260 -0.73 10.21 3.51
N ALA A 261 0.58 10.23 3.62
CA ALA A 261 1.36 9.10 4.11
C ALA A 261 1.48 9.24 5.63
N ASN A 262 1.21 8.17 6.35
CA ASN A 262 0.94 8.25 7.78
C ASN A 262 1.97 7.53 8.64
N ILE A 263 2.00 7.95 9.90
CA ILE A 263 2.70 7.31 10.99
C ILE A 263 1.79 7.26 12.22
N ALA A 264 1.88 6.21 13.01
CA ALA A 264 1.11 6.04 14.24
C ALA A 264 1.94 5.40 15.34
N ILE A 265 1.61 5.71 16.59
CA ILE A 265 2.10 4.99 17.75
C ILE A 265 1.22 3.74 17.92
N VAL A 266 1.85 2.57 18.08
CA VAL A 266 1.14 1.32 18.32
C VAL A 266 0.66 1.30 19.78
N LYS A 267 -0.52 0.75 20.03
CA LYS A 267 -1.04 0.58 21.39
C LYS A 267 -0.07 -0.25 22.24
N ASN A 268 0.18 0.16 23.47
CA ASN A 268 1.17 -0.43 24.36
C ASN A 268 2.59 -0.41 23.77
N ALA A 269 2.96 0.66 23.06
CA ALA A 269 4.32 0.87 22.58
C ALA A 269 5.31 0.84 23.77
N PRO A 270 6.42 0.08 23.68
CA PRO A 270 7.43 0.06 24.75
C PRO A 270 8.06 1.43 25.02
N HIS A 271 8.22 2.25 23.98
CA HIS A 271 8.91 3.55 24.05
C HIS A 271 8.06 4.70 23.45
N PRO A 272 6.88 5.03 24.02
CA PRO A 272 5.97 6.03 23.43
C PRO A 272 6.57 7.45 23.39
N GLY A 273 7.50 7.78 24.30
CA GLY A 273 8.25 9.04 24.29
C GLY A 273 9.18 9.15 23.07
N HIS A 274 9.91 8.09 22.72
CA HIS A 274 10.74 8.07 21.51
C HIS A 274 9.89 8.11 20.24
N ALA A 275 8.73 7.41 20.26
CA ALA A 275 7.79 7.44 19.15
C ALA A 275 7.25 8.86 18.89
N SER A 276 6.84 9.59 19.94
CA SER A 276 6.40 10.98 19.80
C SER A 276 7.53 11.90 19.31
N THR A 277 8.76 11.71 19.80
CA THR A 277 9.95 12.45 19.33
C THR A 277 10.18 12.23 17.82
N PHE A 278 9.99 11.02 17.33
CA PHE A 278 10.13 10.71 15.90
C PHE A 278 9.02 11.35 15.07
N ILE A 279 7.77 11.38 15.54
CA ILE A 279 6.65 12.08 14.86
C ILE A 279 6.97 13.58 14.77
N GLU A 280 7.34 14.21 15.88
CA GLU A 280 7.65 15.64 15.92
C GLU A 280 8.86 15.99 15.04
N PHE A 281 9.85 15.10 14.96
CA PHE A 281 10.96 15.25 14.01
C PHE A 281 10.46 15.24 12.55
N LEU A 282 9.64 14.26 12.15
CA LEU A 282 9.13 14.18 10.79
C LEU A 282 8.33 15.41 10.37
N LEU A 283 7.62 16.04 11.31
CA LEU A 283 6.82 17.23 11.07
C LEU A 283 7.61 18.55 11.24
N SER A 284 8.80 18.50 11.82
CA SER A 284 9.66 19.67 11.98
C SER A 284 10.16 20.19 10.62
N PRO A 285 10.58 21.47 10.51
CA PRO A 285 11.18 21.99 9.27
C PRO A 285 12.27 21.08 8.70
N THR A 286 13.19 20.60 9.53
CA THR A 286 14.26 19.67 9.12
C THR A 286 13.70 18.35 8.60
N GLY A 287 12.74 17.74 9.28
CA GLY A 287 12.11 16.49 8.86
C GLY A 287 11.33 16.63 7.55
N GLN A 288 10.66 17.77 7.35
CA GLN A 288 9.96 18.07 6.12
C GLN A 288 10.92 18.34 4.95
N GLU A 289 12.06 18.98 5.18
CA GLU A 289 13.10 19.18 4.17
C GLU A 289 13.75 17.85 3.72
N VAL A 290 13.89 16.87 4.62
CA VAL A 290 14.38 15.53 4.28
C VAL A 290 13.51 14.87 3.20
N LEU A 291 12.21 15.19 3.11
CA LEU A 291 11.32 14.68 2.09
C LEU A 291 11.68 15.15 0.67
N LEU A 292 12.42 16.25 0.55
CA LEU A 292 12.92 16.78 -0.73
C LEU A 292 14.20 16.08 -1.21
N ASP A 293 14.82 15.21 -0.39
CA ASP A 293 16.01 14.44 -0.81
C ASP A 293 15.75 13.73 -2.14
N PRO A 294 16.69 13.75 -3.09
CA PRO A 294 16.55 13.09 -4.40
C PRO A 294 16.09 11.63 -4.34
N LYS A 295 16.52 10.90 -3.30
CA LYS A 295 16.14 9.49 -3.10
C LYS A 295 14.74 9.29 -2.52
N ILE A 296 14.11 10.36 -2.00
CA ILE A 296 12.79 10.30 -1.35
C ILE A 296 11.71 10.97 -2.20
N ARG A 297 11.89 12.26 -2.53
CA ARG A 297 10.98 13.07 -3.36
C ARG A 297 9.50 12.93 -3.00
N ARG A 298 9.18 13.02 -1.69
CA ARG A 298 7.80 13.06 -1.22
C ARG A 298 7.30 14.48 -1.10
N LEU A 299 5.99 14.67 -1.31
CA LEU A 299 5.35 15.98 -1.13
C LEU A 299 5.27 16.33 0.36
N PRO A 300 5.98 17.36 0.85
CA PRO A 300 5.86 17.79 2.24
C PRO A 300 4.44 18.24 2.58
N VAL A 301 4.01 18.01 3.84
CA VAL A 301 2.72 18.54 4.33
C VAL A 301 2.84 19.96 4.86
N ASN A 302 4.04 20.47 5.08
CA ASN A 302 4.29 21.87 5.45
C ASN A 302 4.48 22.71 4.17
N PRO A 303 3.55 23.65 3.84
CA PRO A 303 3.65 24.46 2.63
C PRO A 303 4.93 25.29 2.53
N LYS A 304 5.49 25.73 3.69
CA LYS A 304 6.73 26.53 3.71
C LYS A 304 7.94 25.76 3.18
N THR A 305 7.94 24.44 3.24
CA THR A 305 9.04 23.59 2.76
C THR A 305 9.23 23.70 1.25
N TYR A 306 8.16 24.00 0.49
CA TYR A 306 8.24 24.11 -0.97
C TYR A 306 9.08 25.28 -1.48
N ALA A 307 9.42 26.27 -0.63
CA ALA A 307 10.40 27.29 -0.97
C ALA A 307 11.81 26.73 -1.22
N LYS A 308 12.10 25.54 -0.68
CA LYS A 308 13.37 24.81 -0.86
C LYS A 308 13.25 23.67 -1.87
N ALA A 309 12.07 23.46 -2.48
CA ALA A 309 11.87 22.41 -3.46
C ALA A 309 12.60 22.74 -4.77
N PRO A 310 13.11 21.73 -5.50
CA PRO A 310 13.74 21.96 -6.78
C PRO A 310 12.72 22.44 -7.83
N PRO A 311 13.18 23.10 -8.92
CA PRO A 311 12.32 23.52 -10.01
C PRO A 311 11.48 22.36 -10.56
N GLY A 312 10.17 22.63 -10.84
CA GLY A 312 9.23 21.64 -11.36
C GLY A 312 8.76 20.59 -10.34
N PHE A 313 9.14 20.69 -9.07
CA PHE A 313 8.62 19.80 -8.03
C PHE A 313 7.13 20.09 -7.78
N PRO A 314 6.24 19.07 -7.80
CA PRO A 314 4.81 19.27 -7.62
C PRO A 314 4.50 19.92 -6.27
N ASN A 315 3.66 20.95 -6.27
CA ASN A 315 3.22 21.64 -5.06
C ASN A 315 1.69 21.62 -4.95
N PRO A 316 1.09 20.70 -4.17
CA PRO A 316 -0.36 20.57 -4.08
C PRO A 316 -1.06 21.73 -3.37
N PHE A 317 -0.32 22.59 -2.69
CA PHE A 317 -0.86 23.80 -2.06
C PHE A 317 -0.97 24.96 -3.07
N LYS A 318 -0.16 24.95 -4.14
CA LYS A 318 -0.18 25.92 -5.23
C LYS A 318 -1.02 25.41 -6.41
N ASP A 319 -0.77 24.19 -6.88
CA ASP A 319 -1.53 23.55 -7.97
C ASP A 319 -2.68 22.73 -7.41
N LYS A 320 -3.88 23.31 -7.45
CA LYS A 320 -5.10 22.67 -6.96
C LYS A 320 -5.66 21.60 -7.89
N SER A 321 -5.14 21.44 -9.12
CA SER A 321 -5.59 20.40 -10.06
C SER A 321 -5.10 19.02 -9.65
N ILE A 322 -3.97 18.93 -8.94
CA ILE A 322 -3.40 17.66 -8.50
C ILE A 322 -4.32 16.98 -7.49
N GLY A 323 -4.94 15.85 -7.89
CA GLY A 323 -5.75 15.02 -7.01
C GLY A 323 -7.12 15.59 -6.64
N SER A 324 -7.63 16.56 -7.38
CA SER A 324 -8.94 17.21 -7.10
C SER A 324 -10.14 16.40 -7.59
N ALA A 325 -9.95 15.54 -8.60
CA ALA A 325 -11.06 14.87 -9.31
C ALA A 325 -11.70 13.73 -8.49
N VAL A 326 -11.04 13.21 -7.48
CA VAL A 326 -11.54 12.10 -6.66
C VAL A 326 -11.63 12.51 -5.19
N LYS A 327 -12.85 12.58 -4.67
CA LYS A 327 -13.08 12.64 -3.23
C LYS A 327 -12.96 11.23 -2.66
N PHE A 328 -11.74 10.85 -2.30
CA PHE A 328 -11.46 9.51 -1.83
C PHE A 328 -12.12 9.24 -0.48
N ASP A 329 -12.95 8.20 -0.41
CA ASP A 329 -13.61 7.73 0.80
C ASP A 329 -12.79 6.60 1.45
N LEU A 330 -12.14 6.93 2.57
CA LEU A 330 -11.36 5.96 3.35
C LEU A 330 -12.21 4.89 4.01
N GLN A 331 -13.43 5.22 4.44
CA GLN A 331 -14.29 4.26 5.11
C GLN A 331 -14.80 3.23 4.11
N LEU A 332 -15.11 3.66 2.89
CA LEU A 332 -15.46 2.75 1.80
C LEU A 332 -14.27 1.83 1.46
N SER A 333 -13.04 2.39 1.26
CA SER A 333 -11.83 1.61 1.02
C SER A 333 -11.58 0.58 2.13
N LYS A 334 -11.68 0.99 3.40
CA LYS A 334 -11.57 0.11 4.56
C LYS A 334 -12.63 -0.99 4.57
N SER A 335 -13.88 -0.67 4.27
CA SER A 335 -15.01 -1.63 4.33
C SER A 335 -14.80 -2.82 3.40
N ARG A 336 -14.14 -2.61 2.24
CA ARG A 336 -13.92 -3.61 1.19
C ARG A 336 -12.44 -3.98 0.94
N TYR A 337 -11.54 -3.56 1.84
CA TYR A 337 -10.09 -3.70 1.70
C TYR A 337 -9.64 -5.12 1.28
N ASN A 338 -10.07 -6.14 2.00
CA ASN A 338 -9.64 -7.52 1.73
C ASN A 338 -10.29 -8.09 0.46
N VAL A 339 -11.56 -7.74 0.23
CA VAL A 339 -12.31 -8.20 -0.96
C VAL A 339 -11.71 -7.63 -2.23
N VAL A 340 -11.43 -6.32 -2.29
CA VAL A 340 -10.78 -5.67 -3.46
C VAL A 340 -9.43 -6.31 -3.76
N ASN A 341 -8.62 -6.56 -2.72
CA ASN A 341 -7.34 -7.24 -2.88
C ASN A 341 -7.49 -8.66 -3.45
N SER A 342 -8.49 -9.41 -2.97
CA SER A 342 -8.76 -10.77 -3.44
C SER A 342 -9.31 -10.78 -4.87
N LEU A 343 -10.23 -9.86 -5.20
CA LEU A 343 -10.76 -9.70 -6.57
C LEU A 343 -9.63 -9.40 -7.57
N PHE A 344 -8.74 -8.47 -7.24
CA PHE A 344 -7.60 -8.17 -8.11
C PHE A 344 -6.72 -9.39 -8.33
N ASP A 345 -6.41 -10.13 -7.26
CA ASP A 345 -5.58 -11.33 -7.38
C ASP A 345 -6.25 -12.38 -8.26
N VAL A 346 -7.53 -12.67 -8.05
CA VAL A 346 -8.26 -13.70 -8.80
C VAL A 346 -8.47 -13.29 -10.26
N MET A 347 -8.87 -12.06 -10.53
CA MET A 347 -9.18 -11.62 -11.89
C MET A 347 -7.95 -11.25 -12.72
N ILE A 348 -6.88 -10.75 -12.06
CA ILE A 348 -5.73 -10.20 -12.77
C ILE A 348 -4.46 -10.98 -12.45
N THR A 349 -4.03 -11.01 -11.17
CA THR A 349 -2.71 -11.58 -10.82
C THR A 349 -2.58 -13.06 -11.23
N TYR A 350 -3.58 -13.87 -10.91
CA TYR A 350 -3.53 -15.32 -11.18
C TYR A 350 -3.97 -15.70 -12.58
N ARG A 351 -4.67 -14.82 -13.27
CA ARG A 351 -5.19 -15.00 -14.61
C ARG A 351 -4.59 -14.02 -15.62
N LEU A 352 -3.38 -13.51 -15.33
CA LEU A 352 -2.76 -12.49 -16.17
C LEU A 352 -2.61 -12.96 -17.63
N ASP A 353 -2.13 -14.18 -17.85
CA ASP A 353 -1.93 -14.71 -19.20
C ASP A 353 -3.26 -14.94 -19.94
N ASP A 354 -4.29 -15.45 -19.24
CA ASP A 354 -5.63 -15.62 -19.79
C ASP A 354 -6.23 -14.26 -20.19
N LEU A 355 -6.11 -13.26 -19.30
CA LEU A 355 -6.59 -11.89 -19.53
C LEU A 355 -5.86 -11.21 -20.69
N ARG A 356 -4.53 -11.33 -20.76
CA ARG A 356 -3.71 -10.79 -21.85
C ARG A 356 -4.10 -11.42 -23.19
N ALA A 357 -4.27 -12.74 -23.23
CA ALA A 357 -4.65 -13.44 -24.44
C ALA A 357 -6.06 -13.04 -24.93
N ALA A 358 -7.03 -12.89 -24.01
CA ALA A 358 -8.37 -12.41 -24.34
C ALA A 358 -8.34 -10.95 -24.84
N THR A 359 -7.63 -10.08 -24.13
CA THR A 359 -7.49 -8.65 -24.49
C THR A 359 -6.83 -8.50 -25.85
N LYS A 360 -5.73 -9.22 -26.12
CA LYS A 360 -5.04 -9.17 -27.41
C LYS A 360 -5.95 -9.62 -28.56
N ALA A 361 -6.67 -10.73 -28.40
CA ALA A 361 -7.61 -11.18 -29.41
C ALA A 361 -8.71 -10.17 -29.72
N ILE A 362 -9.25 -9.52 -28.67
CA ILE A 362 -10.25 -8.46 -28.84
C ILE A 362 -9.65 -7.25 -29.57
N GLN A 363 -8.47 -6.79 -29.17
CA GLN A 363 -7.78 -5.66 -29.81
C GLN A 363 -7.45 -5.95 -31.27
N ASP A 364 -7.06 -7.19 -31.62
CA ASP A 364 -6.78 -7.59 -32.99
C ASP A 364 -8.07 -7.61 -33.85
N ALA A 365 -9.19 -8.09 -33.29
CA ALA A 365 -10.48 -8.06 -33.97
C ALA A 365 -10.97 -6.61 -34.19
N GLU A 366 -10.84 -5.75 -33.18
CA GLU A 366 -11.16 -4.31 -33.28
C GLU A 366 -10.31 -3.61 -34.36
N ALA A 367 -9.03 -3.94 -34.43
CA ALA A 367 -8.11 -3.38 -35.42
C ALA A 367 -8.49 -3.83 -36.85
N LYS A 368 -8.89 -5.08 -37.05
CA LYS A 368 -9.37 -5.60 -38.33
C LYS A 368 -10.72 -5.01 -38.76
N LEU A 369 -11.59 -4.72 -37.79
CA LEU A 369 -12.90 -4.10 -38.03
C LEU A 369 -12.78 -2.63 -38.41
N LYS A 370 -11.71 -1.95 -38.00
CA LYS A 370 -11.53 -0.52 -38.25
C LYS A 370 -11.68 -0.16 -39.72
N GLY A 371 -12.64 0.72 -40.03
CA GLY A 371 -12.96 1.13 -41.40
C GLY A 371 -13.82 0.13 -42.21
N LYS A 372 -14.31 -0.95 -41.56
CA LYS A 372 -15.24 -1.93 -42.15
C LYS A 372 -16.57 -1.92 -41.38
N SER A 373 -17.63 -2.33 -42.01
CA SER A 373 -18.94 -2.57 -41.39
C SER A 373 -19.26 -4.07 -41.42
N ASN A 374 -19.38 -4.68 -40.24
CA ASN A 374 -19.80 -6.08 -40.08
C ASN A 374 -20.51 -6.25 -38.74
N ALA A 375 -21.82 -6.09 -38.74
CA ALA A 375 -22.65 -6.09 -37.53
C ALA A 375 -22.48 -7.39 -36.70
N LYS A 376 -22.24 -8.55 -37.35
CA LYS A 376 -22.01 -9.80 -36.65
C LYS A 376 -20.66 -9.79 -35.91
N ALA A 377 -19.60 -9.35 -36.56
CA ALA A 377 -18.28 -9.19 -35.93
C ALA A 377 -18.30 -8.17 -34.79
N GLU A 378 -18.97 -7.03 -34.98
CA GLU A 378 -19.18 -6.03 -33.95
C GLU A 378 -19.90 -6.60 -32.72
N GLY A 379 -20.98 -7.37 -32.96
CA GLY A 379 -21.73 -8.05 -31.91
C GLY A 379 -20.87 -9.03 -31.11
N LEU A 380 -20.01 -9.81 -31.77
CA LEU A 380 -19.09 -10.76 -31.13
C LEU A 380 -18.00 -10.02 -30.32
N ILE A 381 -17.43 -8.95 -30.84
CA ILE A 381 -16.45 -8.11 -30.13
C ILE A 381 -17.07 -7.50 -28.88
N LYS A 382 -18.29 -6.95 -29.00
CA LYS A 382 -19.02 -6.39 -27.86
C LYS A 382 -19.29 -7.43 -26.77
N GLN A 383 -19.70 -8.65 -27.15
CA GLN A 383 -19.89 -9.77 -26.22
C GLN A 383 -18.57 -10.17 -25.56
N ALA A 384 -17.46 -10.24 -26.32
CA ALA A 384 -16.15 -10.56 -25.79
C ALA A 384 -15.70 -9.50 -24.74
N ARG A 385 -15.90 -8.21 -25.02
CA ARG A 385 -15.62 -7.12 -24.07
C ARG A 385 -16.47 -7.26 -22.80
N ALA A 386 -17.77 -7.50 -22.93
CA ALA A 386 -18.67 -7.68 -21.81
C ALA A 386 -18.23 -8.83 -20.87
N LEU A 387 -17.77 -9.94 -21.44
CA LEU A 387 -17.25 -11.09 -20.68
C LEU A 387 -15.97 -10.75 -19.91
N VAL A 388 -15.05 -9.98 -20.51
CA VAL A 388 -13.84 -9.52 -19.80
C VAL A 388 -14.22 -8.52 -18.70
N ASP A 389 -15.16 -7.62 -18.96
CA ASP A 389 -15.55 -6.56 -18.02
C ASP A 389 -16.45 -7.07 -16.88
N GLU A 390 -17.04 -8.25 -16.98
CA GLU A 390 -17.96 -8.81 -15.99
C GLU A 390 -17.30 -8.98 -14.62
N MET A 391 -17.99 -8.51 -13.56
CA MET A 391 -17.55 -8.66 -12.17
C MET A 391 -18.14 -9.92 -11.51
N PRO A 392 -17.37 -10.62 -10.65
CA PRO A 392 -17.91 -11.76 -9.88
C PRO A 392 -18.95 -11.36 -8.83
N ILE A 393 -18.87 -10.13 -8.32
CA ILE A 393 -19.77 -9.54 -7.32
C ILE A 393 -19.94 -8.05 -7.57
N ASP A 394 -21.03 -7.49 -7.07
CA ASP A 394 -21.32 -6.06 -7.05
C ASP A 394 -20.62 -5.31 -5.90
N GLU A 395 -20.72 -3.99 -5.93
CA GLU A 395 -20.13 -3.11 -4.91
C GLU A 395 -20.77 -3.26 -3.54
N ALA A 396 -22.10 -3.47 -3.50
CA ALA A 396 -22.83 -3.64 -2.25
C ALA A 396 -22.31 -4.87 -1.50
N LYS A 397 -22.18 -6.00 -2.19
CA LYS A 397 -21.63 -7.23 -1.63
C LYS A 397 -20.17 -7.08 -1.20
N ALA A 398 -19.36 -6.41 -2.00
CA ALA A 398 -17.96 -6.16 -1.68
C ALA A 398 -17.77 -5.32 -0.41
N SER A 399 -18.69 -4.40 -0.14
CA SER A 399 -18.66 -3.46 1.00
C SER A 399 -19.26 -4.03 2.30
N GLU A 400 -19.91 -5.19 2.26
CA GLU A 400 -20.44 -5.84 3.45
C GLU A 400 -19.32 -6.21 4.44
N LYS A 401 -19.37 -5.67 5.64
CA LYS A 401 -18.37 -5.91 6.70
C LYS A 401 -18.19 -7.40 7.00
N GLY A 402 -19.28 -8.18 7.05
CA GLY A 402 -19.25 -9.63 7.27
C GLY A 402 -18.55 -10.37 6.14
N PHE A 403 -18.83 -9.99 4.89
CA PHE A 403 -18.22 -10.57 3.71
C PHE A 403 -16.71 -10.24 3.62
N ASN A 404 -16.33 -8.97 3.85
CA ASN A 404 -14.92 -8.56 3.85
C ASN A 404 -14.07 -9.32 4.89
N ARG A 405 -14.64 -9.68 6.04
CA ARG A 405 -13.94 -10.46 7.09
C ARG A 405 -13.55 -11.86 6.65
N ILE A 406 -14.25 -12.47 5.69
CA ILE A 406 -13.93 -13.80 5.16
C ILE A 406 -12.54 -13.80 4.49
N PHE A 407 -12.16 -12.70 3.85
CA PHE A 407 -10.91 -12.56 3.07
C PHE A 407 -9.69 -12.15 3.89
N LYS A 408 -9.71 -12.32 5.21
CA LYS A 408 -8.58 -11.99 6.10
C LYS A 408 -7.35 -12.89 5.93
N LYS A 409 -7.52 -14.11 5.40
CA LYS A 409 -6.39 -15.03 5.18
C LYS A 409 -5.56 -14.57 3.99
N LYS A 410 -4.28 -14.23 4.27
CA LYS A 410 -3.35 -13.73 3.25
C LYS A 410 -2.47 -14.85 2.71
N ARG A 411 -2.21 -14.80 1.42
CA ARG A 411 -1.26 -15.69 0.77
C ARG A 411 0.17 -15.21 1.01
N LYS A 412 1.07 -16.11 1.39
CA LYS A 412 2.51 -15.80 1.50
C LYS A 412 3.11 -15.49 0.13
N LYS A 413 2.66 -16.19 -0.92
CA LYS A 413 3.01 -15.97 -2.34
C LYS A 413 1.73 -16.05 -3.16
N ALA A 414 1.75 -15.55 -4.38
CA ALA A 414 0.62 -15.65 -5.33
C ALA A 414 0.10 -17.09 -5.49
N THR A 415 0.99 -18.06 -5.50
CA THR A 415 0.69 -19.49 -5.63
C THR A 415 0.22 -20.16 -4.33
N THR A 416 0.27 -19.49 -3.17
CA THR A 416 -0.16 -20.08 -1.90
C THR A 416 -1.67 -20.21 -1.84
N LYS A 417 -2.18 -21.43 -1.78
CA LYS A 417 -3.62 -21.68 -1.58
C LYS A 417 -4.07 -21.21 -0.20
N VAL A 418 -5.22 -20.54 -0.16
CA VAL A 418 -5.95 -20.26 1.09
C VAL A 418 -6.89 -21.44 1.40
N THR A 419 -7.45 -21.50 2.60
CA THR A 419 -8.32 -22.59 3.06
C THR A 419 -9.64 -22.06 3.59
N GLY A 420 -10.65 -22.93 3.68
CA GLY A 420 -11.97 -22.64 4.21
C GLY A 420 -12.79 -21.73 3.27
N ARG A 421 -13.75 -20.99 3.84
CA ARG A 421 -14.75 -20.21 3.09
C ARG A 421 -14.16 -19.23 2.08
N GLN A 422 -13.02 -18.62 2.37
CA GLN A 422 -12.33 -17.76 1.43
C GLN A 422 -11.91 -18.53 0.17
N ALA A 423 -11.33 -19.73 0.33
CA ALA A 423 -10.89 -20.55 -0.79
C ALA A 423 -12.05 -20.97 -1.69
N GLU A 424 -13.20 -21.32 -1.11
CA GLU A 424 -14.40 -21.69 -1.85
C GLU A 424 -14.92 -20.55 -2.72
N ILE A 425 -14.96 -19.34 -2.16
CA ILE A 425 -15.44 -18.14 -2.87
C ILE A 425 -14.47 -17.77 -4.00
N GLU A 426 -13.17 -17.71 -3.69
CA GLU A 426 -12.14 -17.40 -4.69
C GLU A 426 -12.09 -18.44 -5.82
N GLN A 427 -12.30 -19.73 -5.52
CA GLN A 427 -12.36 -20.78 -6.52
C GLN A 427 -13.56 -20.61 -7.47
N ARG A 428 -14.73 -20.23 -6.94
CA ARG A 428 -15.90 -19.91 -7.78
C ARG A 428 -15.65 -18.72 -8.68
N TRP A 429 -15.04 -17.66 -8.14
CA TRP A 429 -14.65 -16.49 -8.93
C TRP A 429 -13.64 -16.87 -10.02
N ASP A 430 -12.61 -17.62 -9.65
CA ASP A 430 -11.56 -18.07 -10.56
C ASP A 430 -12.10 -18.91 -11.71
N THR A 431 -12.99 -19.86 -11.41
CA THR A 431 -13.66 -20.69 -12.43
C THR A 431 -14.47 -19.84 -13.41
N LYS A 432 -15.26 -18.88 -12.88
CA LYS A 432 -16.05 -17.97 -13.73
C LYS A 432 -15.16 -17.09 -14.59
N VAL A 433 -14.15 -16.44 -14.00
CA VAL A 433 -13.22 -15.53 -14.69
C VAL A 433 -12.45 -16.26 -15.79
N LYS A 434 -11.93 -17.47 -15.51
CA LYS A 434 -11.25 -18.30 -16.48
C LYS A 434 -12.14 -18.64 -17.67
N ALA A 435 -13.38 -19.08 -17.40
CA ALA A 435 -14.36 -19.38 -18.45
C ALA A 435 -14.69 -18.15 -19.30
N ASN A 436 -14.89 -16.99 -18.66
CA ASN A 436 -15.17 -15.73 -19.34
C ASN A 436 -14.02 -15.31 -20.25
N TYR A 437 -12.77 -15.35 -19.79
CA TYR A 437 -11.61 -14.97 -20.62
C TYR A 437 -11.41 -15.93 -21.79
N ALA A 438 -11.56 -17.24 -21.57
CA ALA A 438 -11.50 -18.23 -22.67
C ALA A 438 -12.60 -18.00 -23.71
N LYS A 439 -13.85 -17.77 -23.28
CA LYS A 439 -14.98 -17.48 -24.17
C LYS A 439 -14.78 -16.15 -24.91
N ALA A 440 -14.34 -15.10 -24.22
CA ALA A 440 -14.04 -13.79 -24.82
C ALA A 440 -12.99 -13.91 -25.93
N LYS A 441 -11.89 -14.63 -25.68
CA LYS A 441 -10.86 -14.92 -26.69
C LYS A 441 -11.45 -15.61 -27.90
N LYS A 442 -12.26 -16.66 -27.70
CA LYS A 442 -12.90 -17.43 -28.81
C LYS A 442 -13.81 -16.52 -29.64
N LEU A 443 -14.68 -15.75 -29.01
CA LEU A 443 -15.60 -14.84 -29.72
C LEU A 443 -14.83 -13.76 -30.51
N ALA A 444 -13.77 -13.21 -29.95
CA ALA A 444 -12.93 -12.23 -30.65
C ALA A 444 -12.19 -12.86 -31.85
N GLN A 445 -11.67 -14.08 -31.72
CA GLN A 445 -11.05 -14.80 -32.83
C GLN A 445 -12.07 -15.10 -33.93
N GLN A 446 -13.30 -15.50 -33.57
CA GLN A 446 -14.39 -15.70 -34.50
C GLN A 446 -14.78 -14.42 -35.23
N ALA A 447 -14.84 -13.27 -34.50
CA ALA A 447 -15.08 -11.98 -35.15
C ALA A 447 -13.95 -11.63 -36.14
N ALA A 448 -12.69 -11.85 -35.76
CA ALA A 448 -11.52 -11.54 -36.57
C ALA A 448 -11.43 -12.42 -37.85
N SER A 449 -12.02 -13.62 -37.85
CA SER A 449 -12.09 -14.50 -39.06
C SER A 449 -13.17 -14.09 -40.04
N MET A 450 -14.07 -13.17 -39.66
CA MET A 450 -15.14 -12.62 -40.52
C MET A 450 -14.74 -11.31 -41.20
N LEU A 451 -13.55 -10.79 -40.86
CA LEU A 451 -13.02 -9.47 -41.26
C LEU A 451 -11.78 -9.60 -42.16
#